data_99d0a45ac7d8dc3acff7fdcaee1b9374
#
_entry.id   99d0a45ac7d8dc3acff7fdcaee1b9374
#
_cell.length_a   1.000
_cell.length_b   1.000
_cell.length_c   1.000
_cell.angle_alpha   90.00
_cell.angle_beta   90.00
_cell.angle_gamma   90.00
#
_symmetry.space_group_name_H-M   'P 1'
#
loop_
_entity.id
_entity.type
_entity.pdbx_description
1 polymer ?
#
loop_
_entity_poly.entity_id
_entity_poly.type
_entity_poly.pdbx_seq_one_letter_code
_entity_poly.pdbx_strand_id
1 'polypeptide(L)'
;RFEEAGVETYTDLILGLPGETYDSFLDGACKTIENGQRNRIQFNNLSILPNAEMAEPEYQKKYGMVIVEAKIINAHGSLDEHEVQEKQLLVVGTHSMPKEDWVKTRAMTWVISLLYFDKLLQIPLDILGDYKARFELFTKEDPLGIYSFFLDKARDIQNGGEEFCYSKDWLG
;
A
#
# COMPACT_ATOMS: atom_id res chain seq x y z
N ARG A 1 -22.21 0.75 13.45
CA ARG A 1 -22.38 1.80 14.50
C ARG A 1 -21.91 3.17 14.01
N PHE A 2 -20.66 3.33 13.56
CA PHE A 2 -20.15 4.64 13.09
C PHE A 2 -20.90 5.11 11.84
N GLU A 3 -21.10 4.24 10.88
CA GLU A 3 -21.85 4.50 9.64
C GLU A 3 -23.31 4.88 9.95
N GLU A 4 -23.99 4.15 10.85
CA GLU A 4 -25.34 4.45 11.33
C GLU A 4 -25.42 5.80 12.03
N ALA A 5 -24.33 6.25 12.65
CA ALA A 5 -24.23 7.56 13.29
C ALA A 5 -23.78 8.68 12.33
N GLY A 6 -23.57 8.38 11.05
CA GLY A 6 -23.08 9.34 10.06
C GLY A 6 -21.63 9.81 10.28
N VAL A 7 -20.82 9.02 11.02
CA VAL A 7 -19.42 9.34 11.30
C VAL A 7 -18.55 8.70 10.22
N GLU A 8 -17.84 9.52 9.45
CA GLU A 8 -16.84 9.04 8.50
C GLU A 8 -15.67 8.41 9.23
N THR A 9 -15.27 7.21 8.78
CA THR A 9 -14.14 6.47 9.31
C THR A 9 -13.15 6.16 8.22
N TYR A 10 -11.89 6.00 8.57
CA TYR A 10 -10.85 5.42 7.72
C TYR A 10 -10.10 4.33 8.48
N THR A 11 -9.41 3.48 7.74
CA THR A 11 -8.63 2.35 8.27
C THR A 11 -7.22 2.43 7.74
N ASP A 12 -6.24 2.21 8.61
CA ASP A 12 -4.84 2.08 8.22
C ASP A 12 -4.45 0.61 8.12
N LEU A 13 -3.85 0.20 7.00
CA LEU A 13 -3.22 -1.11 6.83
C LEU A 13 -1.74 -0.92 6.54
N ILE A 14 -0.89 -1.72 7.20
CA ILE A 14 0.56 -1.66 7.05
C ILE A 14 1.03 -2.86 6.22
N LEU A 15 1.63 -2.58 5.08
CA LEU A 15 2.21 -3.57 4.17
C LEU A 15 3.62 -3.97 4.61
N GLY A 16 3.90 -5.25 4.62
CA GLY A 16 5.23 -5.80 4.87
C GLY A 16 5.45 -6.32 6.29
N LEU A 17 4.39 -6.47 7.08
CA LEU A 17 4.46 -7.08 8.42
C LEU A 17 4.91 -8.55 8.34
N PRO A 18 5.76 -9.01 9.27
CA PRO A 18 6.15 -10.40 9.35
C PRO A 18 4.97 -11.35 9.49
N GLY A 19 4.97 -12.43 8.70
CA GLY A 19 3.88 -13.42 8.68
C GLY A 19 2.77 -13.14 7.68
N GLU A 20 2.70 -11.95 7.14
CA GLU A 20 1.73 -11.58 6.12
C GLU A 20 2.17 -12.05 4.72
N THR A 21 1.20 -12.41 3.88
CA THR A 21 1.38 -12.81 2.47
C THR A 21 0.58 -11.87 1.56
N TYR A 22 0.81 -11.91 0.25
CA TYR A 22 -0.04 -11.23 -0.73
C TYR A 22 -1.53 -11.57 -0.52
N ASP A 23 -1.85 -12.87 -0.44
CA ASP A 23 -3.23 -13.32 -0.29
C ASP A 23 -3.88 -12.85 1.01
N SER A 24 -3.17 -12.97 2.15
CA SER A 24 -3.72 -12.55 3.44
C SER A 24 -3.95 -11.04 3.51
N PHE A 25 -3.06 -10.25 2.90
CA PHE A 25 -3.20 -8.80 2.83
C PHE A 25 -4.41 -8.39 1.96
N LEU A 26 -4.54 -8.98 0.77
CA LEU A 26 -5.65 -8.71 -0.13
C LEU A 26 -7.00 -9.13 0.48
N ASP A 27 -7.04 -10.31 1.11
CA ASP A 27 -8.22 -10.78 1.85
C ASP A 27 -8.60 -9.82 2.99
N GLY A 28 -7.62 -9.31 3.73
CA GLY A 28 -7.83 -8.32 4.78
C GLY A 28 -8.42 -7.01 4.26
N ALA A 29 -7.89 -6.48 3.16
CA ALA A 29 -8.40 -5.27 2.51
C ALA A 29 -9.84 -5.49 1.99
N CYS A 30 -10.11 -6.60 1.30
CA CYS A 30 -11.45 -6.92 0.79
C CYS A 30 -12.46 -7.10 1.93
N LYS A 31 -12.12 -7.82 2.99
CA LYS A 31 -12.99 -7.97 4.18
C LYS A 31 -13.28 -6.63 4.86
N THR A 32 -12.32 -5.72 4.87
CA THR A 32 -12.53 -4.37 5.42
C THR A 32 -13.59 -3.60 4.60
N ILE A 33 -13.54 -3.73 3.27
CA ILE A 33 -14.56 -3.17 2.37
C ILE A 33 -15.91 -3.85 2.60
N GLU A 34 -15.97 -5.19 2.64
CA GLU A 34 -17.18 -5.99 2.88
C GLU A 34 -17.86 -5.62 4.20
N ASN A 35 -17.10 -5.28 5.23
CA ASN A 35 -17.60 -4.86 6.53
C ASN A 35 -17.97 -3.35 6.59
N GLY A 36 -18.06 -2.68 5.46
CA GLY A 36 -18.64 -1.34 5.37
C GLY A 36 -17.63 -0.19 5.33
N GLN A 37 -16.34 -0.43 5.15
CA GLN A 37 -15.40 0.67 4.93
C GLN A 37 -15.60 1.24 3.52
N ARG A 38 -16.23 2.42 3.45
CA ARG A 38 -16.61 3.10 2.20
C ARG A 38 -15.76 4.33 1.89
N ASN A 39 -15.10 4.89 2.90
CA ASN A 39 -14.43 6.18 2.77
C ASN A 39 -12.98 6.02 2.34
N ARG A 40 -12.15 5.34 3.14
CA ARG A 40 -10.73 5.16 2.83
C ARG A 40 -10.07 4.02 3.60
N ILE A 41 -9.22 3.26 2.90
CA ILE A 41 -8.12 2.51 3.52
C ILE A 41 -6.82 3.24 3.16
N GLN A 42 -6.06 3.65 4.17
CA GLN A 42 -4.71 4.16 4.02
C GLN A 42 -3.75 2.96 4.01
N PHE A 43 -3.06 2.76 2.91
CA PHE A 43 -2.07 1.69 2.76
C PHE A 43 -0.66 2.24 3.00
N ASN A 44 -0.10 1.94 4.15
CA ASN A 44 1.22 2.41 4.56
C ASN A 44 2.28 1.32 4.34
N ASN A 45 3.48 1.70 3.92
CA ASN A 45 4.62 0.79 3.94
C ASN A 45 5.15 0.64 5.36
N LEU A 46 5.61 -0.56 5.74
CA LEU A 46 6.27 -0.77 7.03
C LEU A 46 7.61 -0.02 7.05
N SER A 47 7.71 0.98 7.94
CA SER A 47 8.94 1.69 8.21
C SER A 47 9.54 1.25 9.54
N ILE A 48 10.86 1.05 9.59
CA ILE A 48 11.57 0.64 10.81
C ILE A 48 11.90 1.87 11.65
N LEU A 49 11.36 1.90 12.84
CA LEU A 49 11.69 2.92 13.83
C LEU A 49 12.95 2.52 14.62
N PRO A 50 13.93 3.42 14.85
CA PRO A 50 15.25 3.08 15.39
C PRO A 50 15.23 2.36 16.75
N ASN A 51 14.22 2.58 17.57
CA ASN A 51 14.12 2.00 18.92
C ASN A 51 13.03 0.92 19.04
N ALA A 52 12.51 0.44 17.90
CA ALA A 52 11.52 -0.63 17.90
C ALA A 52 12.19 -2.01 17.89
N GLU A 53 11.51 -3.04 18.40
CA GLU A 53 11.98 -4.43 18.36
C GLU A 53 12.33 -4.88 16.92
N MET A 54 11.60 -4.38 15.92
CA MET A 54 11.86 -4.65 14.51
C MET A 54 13.18 -4.05 13.98
N ALA A 55 13.81 -3.13 14.72
CA ALA A 55 15.12 -2.61 14.38
C ALA A 55 16.26 -3.54 14.81
N GLU A 56 16.00 -4.51 15.71
CA GLU A 56 17.00 -5.45 16.19
C GLU A 56 17.43 -6.42 15.07
N PRO A 57 18.75 -6.62 14.85
CA PRO A 57 19.26 -7.47 13.78
C PRO A 57 18.74 -8.93 13.85
N GLU A 58 18.59 -9.46 15.06
CA GLU A 58 18.06 -10.82 15.28
C GLU A 58 16.59 -10.94 14.85
N TYR A 59 15.79 -9.91 15.11
CA TYR A 59 14.40 -9.85 14.65
C TYR A 59 14.33 -9.83 13.12
N GLN A 60 15.11 -8.94 12.48
CA GLN A 60 15.16 -8.82 11.03
C GLN A 60 15.59 -10.11 10.35
N LYS A 61 16.62 -10.78 10.90
CA LYS A 61 17.09 -12.08 10.43
C LYS A 61 16.04 -13.17 10.60
N LYS A 62 15.36 -13.22 11.75
CA LYS A 62 14.31 -14.20 12.05
C LYS A 62 13.18 -14.18 11.01
N TYR A 63 12.78 -13.01 10.56
CA TYR A 63 11.69 -12.83 9.61
C TYR A 63 12.15 -12.60 8.17
N GLY A 64 13.47 -12.61 7.92
CA GLY A 64 14.05 -12.39 6.60
C GLY A 64 13.68 -11.04 6.00
N MET A 65 13.69 -10.00 6.86
CA MET A 65 13.29 -8.65 6.44
C MET A 65 14.31 -8.07 5.47
N VAL A 66 13.84 -7.66 4.31
CA VAL A 66 14.62 -6.92 3.32
C VAL A 66 14.32 -5.45 3.49
N ILE A 67 15.34 -4.67 3.84
CA ILE A 67 15.19 -3.26 4.18
C ILE A 67 15.92 -2.43 3.14
N VAL A 68 15.28 -1.34 2.69
CA VAL A 68 15.87 -0.32 1.82
C VAL A 68 15.75 1.05 2.47
N GLU A 69 16.75 1.89 2.21
CA GLU A 69 16.67 3.31 2.55
C GLU A 69 15.91 4.04 1.45
N ALA A 70 14.82 4.68 1.80
CA ALA A 70 13.99 5.46 0.89
C ALA A 70 13.87 6.90 1.39
N LYS A 71 13.70 7.83 0.45
CA LYS A 71 13.42 9.24 0.78
C LYS A 71 11.98 9.36 1.30
N ILE A 72 11.80 10.15 2.35
CA ILE A 72 10.45 10.51 2.82
C ILE A 72 9.86 11.53 1.85
N ILE A 73 8.62 11.31 1.43
CA ILE A 73 7.90 12.26 0.60
C ILE A 73 7.58 13.50 1.44
N ASN A 74 8.02 14.66 0.96
CA ASN A 74 7.61 15.91 1.53
C ASN A 74 6.22 16.28 1.02
N ALA A 75 5.21 16.02 1.84
CA ALA A 75 3.82 16.34 1.51
C ALA A 75 3.53 17.86 1.41
N HIS A 76 4.49 18.72 1.77
CA HIS A 76 4.29 20.16 1.93
C HIS A 76 5.15 21.05 1.00
N GLY A 77 5.68 20.48 -0.08
CA GLY A 77 6.43 21.27 -1.08
C GLY A 77 7.80 20.71 -1.44
N SER A 78 8.50 21.36 -2.34
CA SER A 78 9.88 21.04 -2.68
C SER A 78 10.81 21.49 -1.54
N LEU A 79 11.83 20.66 -1.24
CA LEU A 79 12.91 21.07 -0.33
C LEU A 79 13.66 22.27 -0.91
N ASP A 80 13.96 23.25 -0.07
CA ASP A 80 14.93 24.28 -0.39
C ASP A 80 16.33 23.65 -0.55
N GLU A 81 17.20 24.27 -1.34
CA GLU A 81 18.55 23.75 -1.66
C GLU A 81 19.42 23.48 -0.41
N HIS A 82 19.02 24.00 0.76
CA HIS A 82 19.72 23.83 2.03
C HIS A 82 19.06 22.86 3.02
N GLU A 83 17.92 22.29 2.66
CA GLU A 83 17.22 21.31 3.51
C GLU A 83 17.77 19.91 3.31
N VAL A 84 17.94 19.21 4.44
CA VAL A 84 18.39 17.82 4.43
C VAL A 84 17.21 16.91 4.11
N GLN A 85 17.32 16.14 3.02
CA GLN A 85 16.33 15.13 2.66
C GLN A 85 16.24 14.07 3.77
N GLU A 86 15.10 14.00 4.43
CA GLU A 86 14.82 12.94 5.39
C GLU A 86 14.70 11.58 4.71
N LYS A 87 15.18 10.54 5.40
CA LYS A 87 15.18 9.16 4.92
C LYS A 87 14.52 8.26 5.93
N GLN A 88 13.94 7.17 5.45
CA GLN A 88 13.35 6.11 6.25
C GLN A 88 13.83 4.75 5.79
N LEU A 89 13.77 3.78 6.69
CA LEU A 89 14.08 2.39 6.40
C LEU A 89 12.78 1.63 6.13
N LEU A 90 12.52 1.28 4.88
CA LEU A 90 11.32 0.55 4.46
C LEU A 90 11.59 -0.95 4.37
N VAL A 91 10.65 -1.75 4.87
CA VAL A 91 10.65 -3.20 4.65
C VAL A 91 9.96 -3.50 3.31
N VAL A 92 10.73 -4.03 2.38
CA VAL A 92 10.29 -4.33 1.00
C VAL A 92 10.27 -5.82 0.69
N GLY A 93 10.29 -6.65 1.72
CA GLY A 93 10.15 -8.09 1.63
C GLY A 93 10.41 -8.77 2.97
N THR A 94 9.83 -9.95 3.15
CA THR A 94 10.00 -10.84 4.30
C THR A 94 10.02 -12.29 3.82
N HIS A 95 10.24 -13.26 4.72
CA HIS A 95 10.11 -14.68 4.36
C HIS A 95 8.70 -15.05 3.87
N SER A 96 7.65 -14.46 4.47
CA SER A 96 6.26 -14.73 4.09
C SER A 96 5.76 -13.92 2.92
N MET A 97 6.39 -12.77 2.63
CA MET A 97 6.09 -11.90 1.50
C MET A 97 7.40 -11.56 0.77
N PRO A 98 7.89 -12.43 -0.13
CA PRO A 98 9.09 -12.16 -0.92
C PRO A 98 8.99 -10.84 -1.69
N LYS A 99 10.13 -10.32 -2.14
CA LYS A 99 10.22 -9.04 -2.86
C LYS A 99 9.20 -8.87 -3.99
N GLU A 100 9.01 -9.91 -4.81
CA GLU A 100 8.06 -9.87 -5.93
C GLU A 100 6.60 -9.80 -5.46
N ASP A 101 6.26 -10.48 -4.38
CA ASP A 101 4.92 -10.42 -3.80
C ASP A 101 4.68 -9.09 -3.10
N TRP A 102 5.72 -8.49 -2.47
CA TRP A 102 5.63 -7.13 -1.95
C TRP A 102 5.31 -6.11 -3.06
N VAL A 103 6.00 -6.19 -4.21
CA VAL A 103 5.75 -5.33 -5.38
C VAL A 103 4.31 -5.48 -5.87
N LYS A 104 3.84 -6.73 -6.03
CA LYS A 104 2.46 -7.00 -6.45
C LYS A 104 1.44 -6.46 -5.46
N THR A 105 1.69 -6.68 -4.15
CA THR A 105 0.81 -6.20 -3.08
C THR A 105 0.76 -4.67 -3.09
N ARG A 106 1.90 -4.00 -3.20
CA ARG A 106 1.95 -2.54 -3.25
C ARG A 106 1.21 -1.99 -4.46
N ALA A 107 1.42 -2.53 -5.64
CA ALA A 107 0.69 -2.15 -6.85
C ALA A 107 -0.83 -2.39 -6.70
N MET A 108 -1.23 -3.52 -6.09
CA MET A 108 -2.63 -3.83 -5.81
C MET A 108 -3.27 -2.81 -4.86
N THR A 109 -2.54 -2.30 -3.85
CA THR A 109 -3.09 -1.27 -2.95
C THR A 109 -3.48 0.00 -3.70
N TRP A 110 -2.71 0.40 -4.71
CA TRP A 110 -3.07 1.55 -5.56
C TRP A 110 -4.25 1.24 -6.48
N VAL A 111 -4.37 0.01 -7.00
CA VAL A 111 -5.55 -0.41 -7.77
C VAL A 111 -6.81 -0.33 -6.90
N ILE A 112 -6.76 -0.83 -5.67
CA ILE A 112 -7.89 -0.75 -4.72
C ILE A 112 -8.25 0.72 -4.43
N SER A 113 -7.25 1.56 -4.18
CA SER A 113 -7.44 2.98 -3.92
C SER A 113 -8.13 3.66 -5.10
N LEU A 114 -7.59 3.49 -6.31
CA LEU A 114 -8.11 4.09 -7.53
C LEU A 114 -9.54 3.64 -7.84
N LEU A 115 -9.78 2.33 -7.85
CA LEU A 115 -11.06 1.80 -8.29
C LEU A 115 -12.16 2.00 -7.26
N TYR A 116 -11.84 1.81 -5.97
CA TYR A 116 -12.83 1.81 -4.92
C TYR A 116 -12.88 3.12 -4.13
N PHE A 117 -11.80 3.54 -3.51
CA PHE A 117 -11.81 4.68 -2.59
C PHE A 117 -11.81 6.04 -3.28
N ASP A 118 -11.25 6.15 -4.49
CA ASP A 118 -11.40 7.34 -5.34
C ASP A 118 -12.72 7.31 -6.13
N LYS A 119 -13.56 6.32 -5.85
CA LYS A 119 -14.94 6.18 -6.33
C LYS A 119 -15.08 6.00 -7.84
N LEU A 120 -14.03 5.57 -8.52
CA LEU A 120 -14.07 5.33 -9.98
C LEU A 120 -15.06 4.20 -10.32
N LEU A 121 -15.00 3.08 -9.58
CA LEU A 121 -15.87 1.91 -9.76
C LEU A 121 -16.53 1.44 -8.46
N GLN A 122 -16.61 2.27 -7.42
CA GLN A 122 -17.15 1.87 -6.12
C GLN A 122 -18.56 1.29 -6.23
N ILE A 123 -19.48 1.99 -6.89
CA ILE A 123 -20.87 1.56 -7.04
C ILE A 123 -20.98 0.24 -7.84
N PRO A 124 -20.36 0.09 -9.03
CA PRO A 124 -20.32 -1.20 -9.73
C PRO A 124 -19.75 -2.33 -8.90
N LEU A 125 -18.69 -2.09 -8.15
CA LEU A 125 -18.06 -3.12 -7.31
C LEU A 125 -18.96 -3.52 -6.14
N ASP A 126 -19.66 -2.57 -5.51
CA ASP A 126 -20.63 -2.85 -4.44
C ASP A 126 -21.83 -3.68 -4.95
N ILE A 127 -22.26 -3.45 -6.18
CA ILE A 127 -23.36 -4.22 -6.80
C ILE A 127 -22.91 -5.64 -7.17
N LEU A 128 -21.70 -5.78 -7.73
CA LEU A 128 -21.20 -7.06 -8.22
C LEU A 128 -20.69 -7.96 -7.10
N GLY A 129 -20.19 -7.38 -5.99
CA GLY A 129 -19.54 -8.11 -4.92
C GLY A 129 -18.25 -8.81 -5.35
N ASP A 130 -17.76 -9.75 -4.51
CA ASP A 130 -16.53 -10.50 -4.75
C ASP A 130 -15.35 -9.58 -5.14
N TYR A 131 -15.05 -8.64 -4.26
CA TYR A 131 -14.05 -7.59 -4.49
C TYR A 131 -12.68 -8.16 -4.90
N LYS A 132 -12.24 -9.26 -4.26
CA LYS A 132 -10.96 -9.90 -4.56
C LYS A 132 -10.89 -10.31 -6.03
N ALA A 133 -11.85 -11.08 -6.50
CA ALA A 133 -11.88 -11.53 -7.89
C ALA A 133 -11.96 -10.35 -8.88
N ARG A 134 -12.65 -9.26 -8.53
CA ARG A 134 -12.75 -8.07 -9.39
C ARG A 134 -11.44 -7.30 -9.47
N PHE A 135 -10.73 -7.11 -8.36
CA PHE A 135 -9.41 -6.49 -8.37
C PHE A 135 -8.38 -7.36 -9.11
N GLU A 136 -8.39 -8.67 -8.89
CA GLU A 136 -7.51 -9.60 -9.59
C GLU A 136 -7.80 -9.62 -11.11
N LEU A 137 -9.06 -9.58 -11.50
CA LEU A 137 -9.44 -9.47 -12.92
C LEU A 137 -8.92 -8.18 -13.54
N PHE A 138 -9.06 -7.04 -12.84
CA PHE A 138 -8.54 -5.76 -13.32
C PHE A 138 -7.02 -5.81 -13.52
N THR A 139 -6.28 -6.38 -12.58
CA THR A 139 -4.82 -6.49 -12.70
C THR A 139 -4.40 -7.46 -13.80
N LYS A 140 -5.17 -8.50 -14.05
CA LYS A 140 -4.93 -9.47 -15.12
C LYS A 140 -5.17 -8.87 -16.51
N GLU A 141 -6.26 -8.14 -16.67
CA GLU A 141 -6.62 -7.51 -17.95
C GLU A 141 -5.80 -6.22 -18.20
N ASP A 142 -5.32 -5.61 -17.13
CA ASP A 142 -4.49 -4.40 -17.12
C ASP A 142 -4.95 -3.31 -18.11
N PRO A 143 -6.19 -2.83 -18.01
CA PRO A 143 -6.70 -1.85 -18.93
C PRO A 143 -5.86 -0.58 -18.92
N LEU A 144 -5.43 -0.13 -20.10
CA LEU A 144 -4.58 1.05 -20.30
C LEU A 144 -3.17 0.96 -19.68
N GLY A 145 -2.72 -0.22 -19.23
CA GLY A 145 -1.41 -0.40 -18.60
C GLY A 145 -1.31 0.21 -17.19
N ILE A 146 -2.44 0.42 -16.52
CA ILE A 146 -2.50 1.05 -15.18
C ILE A 146 -1.78 0.19 -14.14
N TYR A 147 -2.03 -1.10 -14.15
CA TYR A 147 -1.38 -2.01 -13.20
C TYR A 147 0.12 -2.15 -13.46
N SER A 148 0.51 -2.25 -14.74
CA SER A 148 1.92 -2.25 -15.14
C SER A 148 2.65 -0.98 -14.68
N PHE A 149 2.03 0.19 -14.80
CA PHE A 149 2.57 1.45 -14.27
C PHE A 149 2.76 1.39 -12.75
N PHE A 150 1.79 0.87 -11.99
CA PHE A 150 1.93 0.71 -10.54
C PHE A 150 3.00 -0.31 -10.15
N LEU A 151 3.16 -1.39 -10.90
CA LEU A 151 4.25 -2.35 -10.69
C LEU A 151 5.62 -1.69 -10.83
N ASP A 152 5.80 -0.84 -11.84
CA ASP A 152 7.07 -0.13 -12.05
C ASP A 152 7.35 0.87 -10.92
N LYS A 153 6.33 1.58 -10.43
CA LYS A 153 6.45 2.45 -9.25
C LYS A 153 6.79 1.68 -7.97
N ALA A 154 6.19 0.51 -7.77
CA ALA A 154 6.50 -0.35 -6.63
C ALA A 154 7.94 -0.89 -6.68
N ARG A 155 8.44 -1.25 -7.87
CA ARG A 155 9.83 -1.66 -8.08
C ARG A 155 10.82 -0.53 -7.83
N ASP A 156 10.47 0.69 -8.22
CA ASP A 156 11.30 1.87 -7.95
C ASP A 156 11.49 2.07 -6.44
N ILE A 157 10.41 2.04 -5.66
CA ILE A 157 10.48 2.09 -4.18
C ILE A 157 11.33 0.94 -3.62
N GLN A 158 11.13 -0.28 -4.11
CA GLN A 158 11.87 -1.46 -3.68
C GLN A 158 13.39 -1.33 -3.92
N ASN A 159 13.78 -0.52 -4.88
CA ASN A 159 15.18 -0.22 -5.20
C ASN A 159 15.72 1.04 -4.50
N GLY A 160 14.98 1.58 -3.53
CA GLY A 160 15.37 2.78 -2.77
C GLY A 160 15.00 4.09 -3.46
N GLY A 161 14.11 4.05 -4.43
CA GLY A 161 13.53 5.24 -5.06
C GLY A 161 12.59 5.99 -4.12
N GLU A 162 12.05 7.10 -4.59
CA GLU A 162 11.10 7.91 -3.84
C GLU A 162 9.79 7.16 -3.63
N GLU A 163 9.24 7.24 -2.42
CA GLU A 163 7.96 6.62 -2.12
C GLU A 163 6.85 7.30 -2.94
N PHE A 164 6.16 6.52 -3.76
CA PHE A 164 5.06 7.03 -4.58
C PHE A 164 3.78 7.11 -3.74
N CYS A 165 3.30 8.33 -3.53
CA CYS A 165 2.01 8.59 -2.91
C CYS A 165 0.97 8.85 -4.00
N TYR A 166 0.06 7.91 -4.15
CA TYR A 166 -1.11 8.12 -4.99
C TYR A 166 -2.06 9.08 -4.28
N SER A 167 -2.31 10.25 -4.85
CA SER A 167 -3.29 11.22 -4.35
C SER A 167 -4.23 11.68 -5.47
N LYS A 168 -5.39 12.21 -5.10
CA LYS A 168 -6.32 12.82 -6.07
C LYS A 168 -5.69 13.94 -6.88
N ASP A 169 -4.74 14.65 -6.29
CA ASP A 169 -4.07 15.79 -6.90
C ASP A 169 -3.17 15.36 -8.08
N TRP A 170 -2.83 14.06 -8.14
CA TRP A 170 -2.04 13.50 -9.24
C TRP A 170 -2.86 13.28 -10.53
N LEU A 171 -4.17 13.17 -10.41
CA LEU A 171 -5.06 13.02 -11.56
C LEU A 171 -5.42 14.36 -12.22
N GLY A 172 -4.94 15.48 -11.70
CA GLY A 172 -4.96 16.82 -12.29
C GLY A 172 -6.38 17.35 -12.51
#